data_330d75b9051cc795b8bef8a1f9a9fa77
#
_entry.id   330d75b9051cc795b8bef8a1f9a9fa77
#
_cell.length_a   1.000
_cell.length_b   1.000
_cell.length_c   1.000
_cell.angle_alpha   90.00
_cell.angle_beta   90.00
_cell.angle_gamma   90.00
#
_symmetry.space_group_name_H-M   'P 1'
#
loop_
_entity.id
_entity.type
_entity.pdbx_description
1 polymer ?
#
loop_
_entity_poly.entity_id
_entity_poly.type
_entity_poly.pdbx_seq_one_letter_code
_entity_poly.pdbx_strand_id
1 'polypeptide(L)'
;MNITLYPLGAYVSGYCLPFTIELDGMDQTDYGQAVSKGLFEANYKKGDGNVLSSCCQRCGHVVIGSVVKCCKECGGIFIEAKQTDEEWIVCDYEDVPSEFVGEYDLSSDFFYYAGLLAESNLDKDVFSAGFACGLALDEIADRYVGAYSSDADFAEQWAEDTGSINTSLGWPYTCINWEWAAHDLMMDHDSFAGHYFFRS
;
A
#
# COMPACT_ATOMS: atom_id res chain seq x y z
N MET A 1 -4.56 6.56 -3.19
CA MET A 1 -4.03 6.19 -1.85
C MET A 1 -3.48 7.43 -1.17
N ASN A 2 -3.80 7.67 0.09
CA ASN A 2 -3.21 8.79 0.83
C ASN A 2 -2.95 8.43 2.30
N ILE A 3 -2.05 9.19 2.94
CA ILE A 3 -1.73 9.09 4.37
C ILE A 3 -1.71 10.48 4.98
N THR A 4 -2.26 10.61 6.16
CA THR A 4 -2.26 11.87 6.93
C THR A 4 -1.38 11.72 8.16
N LEU A 5 -0.40 12.60 8.26
CA LEU A 5 0.61 12.61 9.30
C LEU A 5 0.46 13.83 10.20
N TYR A 6 0.91 13.68 11.42
CA TYR A 6 0.90 14.71 12.45
C TYR A 6 2.30 14.90 13.01
N PRO A 7 2.89 16.10 12.99
CA PRO A 7 4.13 16.35 13.71
C PRO A 7 3.95 16.04 15.20
N LEU A 8 4.78 15.18 15.76
CA LEU A 8 4.62 14.70 17.14
C LEU A 8 4.66 15.83 18.16
N GLY A 9 5.56 16.76 18.00
CA GLY A 9 5.66 17.93 18.90
C GLY A 9 4.44 18.84 18.84
N ALA A 10 3.80 18.98 17.65
CA ALA A 10 2.53 19.68 17.51
C ALA A 10 1.40 18.93 18.21
N TYR A 11 1.32 17.62 17.99
CA TYR A 11 0.31 16.76 18.61
C TYR A 11 0.36 16.82 20.14
N VAL A 12 1.52 16.61 20.73
CA VAL A 12 1.72 16.65 22.19
C VAL A 12 1.41 18.03 22.79
N SER A 13 1.63 19.08 22.02
CA SER A 13 1.34 20.47 22.46
C SER A 13 -0.11 20.90 22.20
N GLY A 14 -0.96 20.03 21.67
CA GLY A 14 -2.38 20.31 21.43
C GLY A 14 -2.66 21.19 20.22
N TYR A 15 -1.71 21.33 19.28
CA TYR A 15 -1.93 22.03 18.01
C TYR A 15 -2.40 21.05 16.95
N CYS A 16 -3.45 21.37 16.21
CA CYS A 16 -3.96 20.56 15.12
C CYS A 16 -3.30 21.02 13.80
N LEU A 17 -2.21 20.36 13.42
CA LEU A 17 -1.42 20.68 12.22
C LEU A 17 -1.14 19.43 11.37
N PRO A 18 -2.16 18.63 10.99
CA PRO A 18 -1.94 17.48 10.12
C PRO A 18 -1.58 17.94 8.70
N PHE A 19 -0.90 17.05 7.98
CA PHE A 19 -0.68 17.18 6.55
C PHE A 19 -0.88 15.83 5.87
N THR A 20 -1.47 15.86 4.68
CA THR A 20 -1.80 14.66 3.90
C THR A 20 -0.84 14.54 2.74
N ILE A 21 -0.38 13.33 2.46
CA ILE A 21 0.48 12.96 1.35
C ILE A 21 -0.30 12.02 0.44
N GLU A 22 -0.37 12.37 -0.86
CA GLU A 22 -0.86 11.47 -1.90
C GLU A 22 0.26 10.51 -2.29
N LEU A 23 -0.02 9.20 -2.22
CA LEU A 23 1.00 8.16 -2.37
C LEU A 23 1.07 7.59 -3.80
N ASP A 24 0.11 7.92 -4.66
CA ASP A 24 0.02 7.37 -6.00
C ASP A 24 1.24 7.74 -6.84
N GLY A 25 1.97 6.72 -7.31
CA GLY A 25 3.16 6.88 -8.13
C GLY A 25 4.42 7.37 -7.39
N MET A 26 4.39 7.46 -6.06
CA MET A 26 5.56 7.81 -5.26
C MET A 26 6.44 6.59 -4.98
N ASP A 27 7.75 6.81 -5.03
CA ASP A 27 8.72 5.90 -4.43
C ASP A 27 9.03 6.31 -2.97
N GLN A 28 9.84 5.48 -2.29
CA GLN A 28 10.23 5.74 -0.90
C GLN A 28 10.99 7.06 -0.73
N THR A 29 11.72 7.49 -1.75
CA THR A 29 12.50 8.75 -1.72
C THR A 29 11.56 9.95 -1.84
N ASP A 30 10.61 9.87 -2.76
CA ASP A 30 9.59 10.91 -2.96
C ASP A 30 8.73 11.08 -1.71
N TYR A 31 8.33 9.97 -1.09
CA TYR A 31 7.61 9.96 0.17
C TYR A 31 8.41 10.65 1.29
N GLY A 32 9.67 10.29 1.48
CA GLY A 32 10.54 10.92 2.48
C GLY A 32 10.68 12.43 2.28
N GLN A 33 10.74 12.89 1.02
CA GLN A 33 10.75 14.33 0.71
C GLN A 33 9.41 15.00 1.01
N ALA A 34 8.29 14.32 0.70
CA ALA A 34 6.96 14.83 1.00
C ALA A 34 6.72 14.96 2.51
N VAL A 35 7.16 13.98 3.30
CA VAL A 35 7.13 14.04 4.78
C VAL A 35 7.95 15.23 5.28
N SER A 36 9.19 15.37 4.82
CA SER A 36 10.08 16.47 5.22
C SER A 36 9.48 17.83 4.90
N LYS A 37 8.87 17.97 3.73
CA LYS A 37 8.16 19.19 3.31
C LYS A 37 6.94 19.46 4.19
N GLY A 38 6.12 18.44 4.44
CA GLY A 38 4.92 18.56 5.28
C GLY A 38 5.26 18.99 6.71
N LEU A 39 6.30 18.37 7.32
CA LEU A 39 6.82 18.76 8.63
C LEU A 39 7.29 20.22 8.65
N PHE A 40 8.04 20.64 7.62
CA PHE A 40 8.48 22.02 7.50
C PHE A 40 7.32 23.00 7.42
N GLU A 41 6.32 22.73 6.57
CA GLU A 41 5.14 23.59 6.39
C GLU A 41 4.26 23.62 7.63
N ALA A 42 4.05 22.50 8.30
CA ALA A 42 3.27 22.42 9.53
C ALA A 42 3.93 23.20 10.67
N ASN A 43 5.25 23.06 10.85
CA ASN A 43 6.00 23.80 11.87
C ASN A 43 6.16 25.28 11.56
N TYR A 44 6.07 25.67 10.29
CA TYR A 44 6.03 27.09 9.92
C TYR A 44 4.90 27.86 10.60
N LYS A 45 3.75 27.22 10.77
CA LYS A 45 2.57 27.83 11.42
C LYS A 45 2.73 27.96 12.94
N LYS A 46 3.58 27.13 13.55
CA LYS A 46 3.76 27.09 15.02
C LYS A 46 4.96 27.93 15.52
N GLY A 47 6.04 27.97 14.77
CA GLY A 47 7.23 28.79 15.08
C GLY A 47 8.23 28.20 16.09
N ASP A 48 8.02 26.97 16.60
CA ASP A 48 8.86 26.33 17.62
C ASP A 48 9.07 24.84 17.34
N GLY A 49 9.71 24.50 16.24
CA GLY A 49 10.16 23.13 15.98
C GLY A 49 11.44 22.76 16.75
N ASN A 50 11.73 21.46 16.88
CA ASN A 50 12.88 20.96 17.62
C ASN A 50 14.18 20.92 16.79
N VAL A 51 14.08 20.94 15.48
CA VAL A 51 15.20 20.76 14.56
C VAL A 51 15.27 21.87 13.53
N LEU A 52 16.49 22.33 13.23
CA LEU A 52 16.72 23.28 12.16
C LEU A 52 16.51 22.61 10.80
N SER A 53 15.69 23.20 9.97
CA SER A 53 15.50 22.76 8.58
C SER A 53 15.59 23.91 7.60
N SER A 54 15.95 23.61 6.37
CA SER A 54 16.06 24.56 5.27
C SER A 54 15.29 24.06 4.06
N CYS A 55 14.49 24.92 3.43
CA CYS A 55 13.72 24.60 2.23
C CYS A 55 14.24 25.32 1.00
N CYS A 56 14.43 24.59 -0.10
CA CYS A 56 14.86 25.15 -1.37
C CYS A 56 13.70 25.87 -2.07
N GLN A 57 13.91 27.15 -2.41
CA GLN A 57 12.91 27.97 -3.13
C GLN A 57 12.53 27.40 -4.50
N ARG A 58 13.45 26.68 -5.15
CA ARG A 58 13.28 26.28 -6.55
C ARG A 58 12.58 24.94 -6.72
N CYS A 59 12.94 23.93 -5.92
CA CYS A 59 12.42 22.59 -6.07
C CYS A 59 11.67 22.06 -4.82
N GLY A 60 11.57 22.85 -3.75
CA GLY A 60 10.92 22.45 -2.51
C GLY A 60 11.71 21.44 -1.66
N HIS A 61 12.93 21.03 -2.09
CA HIS A 61 13.74 20.10 -1.32
C HIS A 61 14.02 20.63 0.08
N VAL A 62 13.73 19.82 1.10
CA VAL A 62 13.94 20.17 2.51
C VAL A 62 15.14 19.39 3.06
N VAL A 63 15.98 20.08 3.80
CA VAL A 63 17.08 19.48 4.55
C VAL A 63 16.82 19.71 6.03
N ILE A 64 16.69 18.61 6.79
CA ILE A 64 16.46 18.63 8.23
C ILE A 64 17.80 18.50 8.97
N GLY A 65 17.90 19.13 10.13
CA GLY A 65 19.08 19.07 11.00
C GLY A 65 20.24 19.98 10.60
N SER A 66 20.12 20.74 9.50
CA SER A 66 21.18 21.67 9.08
C SER A 66 20.68 22.87 8.31
N VAL A 67 21.45 23.95 8.39
CA VAL A 67 21.26 25.15 7.57
C VAL A 67 22.13 25.04 6.31
N VAL A 68 21.51 24.96 5.14
CA VAL A 68 22.20 24.83 3.85
C VAL A 68 21.95 26.07 3.00
N LYS A 69 22.96 26.51 2.28
CA LYS A 69 22.85 27.71 1.45
C LYS A 69 22.46 27.41 -0.01
N CYS A 70 22.76 26.22 -0.48
CA CYS A 70 22.55 25.83 -1.86
C CYS A 70 22.03 24.39 -1.94
N CYS A 71 20.98 24.20 -2.71
CA CYS A 71 20.38 22.88 -2.93
C CYS A 71 21.27 22.03 -3.85
N LYS A 72 21.61 20.84 -3.42
CA LYS A 72 22.43 19.90 -4.21
C LYS A 72 21.67 19.35 -5.42
N GLU A 73 20.35 19.28 -5.32
CA GLU A 73 19.49 18.70 -6.36
C GLU A 73 19.31 19.63 -7.58
N CYS A 74 19.11 20.92 -7.33
CA CYS A 74 18.77 21.83 -8.42
C CYS A 74 19.64 23.12 -8.48
N GLY A 75 20.59 23.28 -7.57
CA GLY A 75 21.42 24.50 -7.45
C GLY A 75 20.65 25.73 -6.95
N GLY A 76 19.39 25.59 -6.54
CA GLY A 76 18.59 26.69 -6.01
C GLY A 76 19.05 27.15 -4.63
N ILE A 77 18.60 28.33 -4.21
CA ILE A 77 18.93 28.89 -2.90
C ILE A 77 17.92 28.44 -1.85
N PHE A 78 18.41 28.10 -0.68
CA PHE A 78 17.57 27.90 0.50
C PHE A 78 17.21 29.25 1.11
N ILE A 79 15.91 29.47 1.34
CA ILE A 79 15.39 30.76 1.80
C ILE A 79 15.34 30.91 3.30
N GLU A 80 15.20 29.83 4.00
CA GLU A 80 14.92 29.92 5.44
C GLU A 80 15.41 28.69 6.19
N ALA A 81 16.01 28.91 7.36
CA ALA A 81 16.26 27.87 8.34
C ALA A 81 15.23 28.01 9.45
N LYS A 82 14.51 26.96 9.72
CA LYS A 82 13.50 26.88 10.80
C LYS A 82 13.76 25.67 11.68
N GLN A 83 13.25 25.75 12.89
CA GLN A 83 13.13 24.56 13.70
C GLN A 83 11.90 23.78 13.28
N THR A 84 12.03 22.48 13.04
CA THR A 84 10.94 21.55 12.73
C THR A 84 10.97 20.36 13.68
N ASP A 85 9.83 19.67 13.82
CA ASP A 85 9.81 18.37 14.47
C ASP A 85 10.50 17.33 13.56
N GLU A 86 11.21 16.39 14.16
CA GLU A 86 11.82 15.23 13.46
C GLU A 86 10.90 14.03 13.42
N GLU A 87 9.91 14.00 14.30
CA GLU A 87 9.04 12.87 14.55
C GLU A 87 7.61 13.21 14.17
N TRP A 88 6.90 12.21 13.69
CA TRP A 88 5.50 12.28 13.34
C TRP A 88 4.77 11.03 13.77
N ILE A 89 3.45 11.09 13.76
CA ILE A 89 2.56 9.94 13.94
C ILE A 89 1.60 9.87 12.75
N VAL A 90 1.20 8.67 12.40
CA VAL A 90 0.11 8.44 11.44
C VAL A 90 -1.21 8.67 12.17
N CYS A 91 -2.07 9.53 11.63
CA CYS A 91 -3.37 9.79 12.23
C CYS A 91 -4.54 9.33 11.36
N ASP A 92 -4.34 9.19 10.05
CA ASP A 92 -5.37 8.70 9.15
C ASP A 92 -4.75 8.21 7.84
N TYR A 93 -5.44 7.31 7.15
CA TYR A 93 -5.04 6.82 5.83
C TYR A 93 -6.26 6.36 5.03
N GLU A 94 -6.19 6.48 3.72
CA GLU A 94 -7.26 6.11 2.80
C GLU A 94 -6.70 5.30 1.64
N ASP A 95 -7.35 4.18 1.34
CA ASP A 95 -6.97 3.26 0.27
C ASP A 95 -5.58 2.60 0.43
N VAL A 96 -4.98 2.66 1.59
CA VAL A 96 -3.72 1.98 1.95
C VAL A 96 -4.07 0.75 2.78
N PRO A 97 -3.57 -0.47 2.42
CA PRO A 97 -3.79 -1.65 3.25
C PRO A 97 -3.17 -1.48 4.64
N SER A 98 -3.95 -1.84 5.67
CA SER A 98 -3.57 -1.65 7.08
C SER A 98 -2.28 -2.37 7.47
N GLU A 99 -1.92 -3.43 6.76
CA GLU A 99 -0.71 -4.22 6.95
C GLU A 99 0.57 -3.39 6.76
N PHE A 100 0.49 -2.33 5.97
CA PHE A 100 1.62 -1.44 5.69
C PHE A 100 1.66 -0.18 6.56
N VAL A 101 0.62 0.05 7.37
CA VAL A 101 0.51 1.27 8.17
C VAL A 101 0.93 1.00 9.60
N GLY A 102 2.05 1.61 10.01
CA GLY A 102 2.51 1.63 11.38
C GLY A 102 2.02 2.85 12.16
N GLU A 103 2.34 2.91 13.44
CA GLU A 103 2.00 4.05 14.29
C GLU A 103 2.71 5.34 13.84
N TYR A 104 3.92 5.20 13.36
CA TYR A 104 4.78 6.34 13.03
C TYR A 104 5.04 6.51 11.54
N ASP A 105 4.94 5.43 10.74
CA ASP A 105 5.29 5.50 9.32
C ASP A 105 4.67 4.35 8.52
N LEU A 106 4.80 4.43 7.20
CA LEU A 106 4.55 3.32 6.29
C LEU A 106 5.71 2.32 6.31
N SER A 107 5.37 1.03 6.22
CA SER A 107 6.36 -0.01 5.96
C SER A 107 7.05 0.22 4.60
N SER A 108 8.34 -0.11 4.50
CA SER A 108 9.06 -0.12 3.22
C SER A 108 8.38 -1.01 2.17
N ASP A 109 7.71 -2.07 2.61
CA ASP A 109 7.02 -3.03 1.73
C ASP A 109 5.80 -2.41 1.03
N PHE A 110 5.27 -1.28 1.56
CA PHE A 110 4.23 -0.52 0.88
C PHE A 110 4.67 -0.06 -0.52
N PHE A 111 5.89 0.43 -0.67
CA PHE A 111 6.38 0.92 -1.97
C PHE A 111 6.60 -0.23 -2.95
N TYR A 112 6.99 -1.40 -2.46
CA TYR A 112 7.04 -2.62 -3.26
C TYR A 112 5.64 -3.07 -3.69
N TYR A 113 4.67 -3.08 -2.77
CA TYR A 113 3.25 -3.34 -3.07
C TYR A 113 2.70 -2.37 -4.13
N ALA A 114 2.95 -1.06 -3.96
CA ALA A 114 2.49 -0.05 -4.92
C ALA A 114 3.10 -0.26 -6.32
N GLY A 115 4.37 -0.68 -6.39
CA GLY A 115 5.03 -1.09 -7.62
C GLY A 115 4.38 -2.31 -8.27
N LEU A 116 4.14 -3.37 -7.51
CA LEU A 116 3.45 -4.57 -8.00
C LEU A 116 2.02 -4.27 -8.48
N LEU A 117 1.29 -3.42 -7.77
CA LEU A 117 -0.06 -3.00 -8.17
C LEU A 117 -0.04 -2.22 -9.50
N ALA A 118 0.98 -1.39 -9.72
CA ALA A 118 1.12 -0.64 -10.97
C ALA A 118 1.58 -1.50 -12.16
N GLU A 119 2.37 -2.54 -11.91
CA GLU A 119 2.93 -3.43 -12.94
C GLU A 119 2.03 -4.63 -13.23
N SER A 120 1.32 -5.15 -12.24
CA SER A 120 0.37 -6.26 -12.39
C SER A 120 -0.98 -5.73 -12.88
N ASN A 121 -1.70 -6.54 -13.65
CA ASN A 121 -3.11 -6.26 -13.97
C ASN A 121 -4.06 -6.71 -12.84
N LEU A 122 -3.56 -6.82 -11.61
CA LEU A 122 -4.33 -7.26 -10.44
C LEU A 122 -4.86 -6.06 -9.67
N ASP A 123 -6.09 -6.17 -9.22
CA ASP A 123 -6.73 -5.17 -8.37
C ASP A 123 -6.24 -5.28 -6.92
N LYS A 124 -6.33 -4.18 -6.17
CA LYS A 124 -6.00 -4.15 -4.75
C LYS A 124 -6.78 -5.17 -3.90
N ASP A 125 -7.98 -5.54 -4.33
CA ASP A 125 -8.81 -6.54 -3.64
C ASP A 125 -8.18 -7.93 -3.71
N VAL A 126 -7.44 -8.26 -4.78
CA VAL A 126 -6.67 -9.51 -4.89
C VAL A 126 -5.55 -9.55 -3.86
N PHE A 127 -4.81 -8.45 -3.71
CA PHE A 127 -3.76 -8.37 -2.69
C PHE A 127 -4.32 -8.47 -1.27
N SER A 128 -5.42 -7.77 -0.99
CA SER A 128 -6.10 -7.86 0.31
C SER A 128 -6.58 -9.29 0.62
N ALA A 129 -7.12 -9.99 -0.39
CA ALA A 129 -7.52 -11.38 -0.26
C ALA A 129 -6.32 -12.32 -0.04
N GLY A 130 -5.21 -12.10 -0.75
CA GLY A 130 -3.97 -12.87 -0.57
C GLY A 130 -3.40 -12.73 0.83
N PHE A 131 -3.36 -11.51 1.39
CA PHE A 131 -2.96 -11.29 2.79
C PHE A 131 -3.89 -11.99 3.77
N ALA A 132 -5.21 -11.96 3.54
CA ALA A 132 -6.18 -12.67 4.38
C ALA A 132 -5.99 -14.20 4.31
N CYS A 133 -5.49 -14.74 3.20
CA CYS A 133 -5.08 -16.14 3.05
C CYS A 133 -3.70 -16.43 3.66
N GLY A 134 -2.98 -15.42 4.17
CA GLY A 134 -1.66 -15.57 4.79
C GLY A 134 -0.49 -15.67 3.81
N LEU A 135 -0.69 -15.25 2.55
CA LEU A 135 0.36 -15.24 1.53
C LEU A 135 1.31 -14.05 1.72
N ALA A 136 2.57 -14.25 1.42
CA ALA A 136 3.53 -13.17 1.32
C ALA A 136 3.30 -12.33 0.07
N LEU A 137 3.65 -11.05 0.12
CA LEU A 137 3.38 -10.08 -0.95
C LEU A 137 3.89 -10.52 -2.33
N ASP A 138 5.07 -11.11 -2.37
CA ASP A 138 5.72 -11.61 -3.60
C ASP A 138 5.10 -12.90 -4.14
N GLU A 139 4.33 -13.63 -3.31
CA GLU A 139 3.66 -14.87 -3.71
C GLU A 139 2.27 -14.65 -4.30
N ILE A 140 1.60 -13.52 -3.98
CA ILE A 140 0.19 -13.30 -4.31
C ILE A 140 -0.06 -13.38 -5.81
N ALA A 141 0.75 -12.70 -6.62
CA ALA A 141 0.58 -12.68 -8.07
C ALA A 141 0.80 -14.06 -8.71
N ASP A 142 1.78 -14.81 -8.22
CA ASP A 142 2.13 -16.14 -8.74
C ASP A 142 1.11 -17.22 -8.36
N ARG A 143 0.43 -17.03 -7.23
CA ARG A 143 -0.53 -18.01 -6.71
C ARG A 143 -1.97 -17.68 -7.04
N TYR A 144 -2.24 -16.50 -7.55
CA TYR A 144 -3.60 -16.08 -7.90
C TYR A 144 -4.17 -16.91 -9.04
N VAL A 145 -5.33 -17.51 -8.80
CA VAL A 145 -6.03 -18.36 -9.79
C VAL A 145 -7.12 -17.56 -10.51
N GLY A 146 -7.90 -16.78 -9.76
CA GLY A 146 -9.02 -16.04 -10.34
C GLY A 146 -10.06 -15.63 -9.30
N ALA A 147 -11.11 -14.96 -9.78
CA ALA A 147 -12.28 -14.60 -8.98
C ALA A 147 -13.49 -15.42 -9.40
N TYR A 148 -14.18 -16.04 -8.43
CA TYR A 148 -15.34 -16.88 -8.67
C TYR A 148 -16.43 -16.59 -7.65
N SER A 149 -17.68 -16.90 -8.02
CA SER A 149 -18.84 -16.56 -7.19
C SER A 149 -19.03 -17.51 -5.99
N SER A 150 -18.49 -18.72 -6.09
CA SER A 150 -18.53 -19.76 -5.05
C SER A 150 -17.48 -20.84 -5.31
N ASP A 151 -17.18 -21.68 -4.30
CA ASP A 151 -16.28 -22.83 -4.45
C ASP A 151 -16.80 -23.82 -5.51
N ALA A 152 -18.10 -23.98 -5.64
CA ALA A 152 -18.71 -24.84 -6.66
C ALA A 152 -18.51 -24.28 -8.07
N ASP A 153 -18.67 -22.98 -8.24
CA ASP A 153 -18.40 -22.25 -9.51
C ASP A 153 -16.91 -22.35 -9.89
N PHE A 154 -16.02 -22.15 -8.91
CA PHE A 154 -14.59 -22.37 -9.10
C PHE A 154 -14.29 -23.81 -9.57
N ALA A 155 -14.84 -24.83 -8.91
CA ALA A 155 -14.60 -26.22 -9.27
C ALA A 155 -15.10 -26.57 -10.67
N GLU A 156 -16.27 -26.04 -11.07
CA GLU A 156 -16.83 -26.23 -12.40
C GLU A 156 -15.92 -25.60 -13.47
N GLN A 157 -15.59 -24.33 -13.32
CA GLN A 157 -14.74 -23.62 -14.28
C GLN A 157 -13.33 -24.21 -14.34
N TRP A 158 -12.75 -24.54 -13.19
CA TRP A 158 -11.44 -25.21 -13.12
C TRP A 158 -11.42 -26.54 -13.90
N ALA A 159 -12.46 -27.35 -13.74
CA ALA A 159 -12.57 -28.62 -14.45
C ALA A 159 -12.75 -28.44 -15.97
N GLU A 160 -13.45 -27.38 -16.39
CA GLU A 160 -13.58 -27.03 -17.82
C GLU A 160 -12.26 -26.51 -18.39
N ASP A 161 -11.59 -25.57 -17.74
CA ASP A 161 -10.36 -24.94 -18.19
C ASP A 161 -9.18 -25.92 -18.26
N THR A 162 -9.12 -26.86 -17.32
CA THR A 162 -8.10 -27.92 -17.32
C THR A 162 -8.44 -29.07 -18.28
N GLY A 163 -9.63 -29.05 -18.91
CA GLY A 163 -10.09 -30.09 -19.81
C GLY A 163 -10.41 -31.43 -19.11
N SER A 164 -10.56 -31.41 -17.79
CA SER A 164 -10.90 -32.61 -16.99
C SER A 164 -12.29 -33.10 -17.29
N ILE A 165 -13.19 -32.23 -17.72
CA ILE A 165 -14.55 -32.54 -18.16
C ILE A 165 -14.92 -31.81 -19.45
N ASN A 166 -15.97 -32.31 -20.10
CA ASN A 166 -16.60 -31.66 -21.22
C ASN A 166 -18.12 -31.67 -21.06
N THR A 167 -18.66 -30.60 -20.51
CA THR A 167 -20.10 -30.45 -20.20
C THR A 167 -20.97 -30.52 -21.47
N SER A 168 -20.42 -30.23 -22.65
CA SER A 168 -21.14 -30.32 -23.95
C SER A 168 -21.50 -31.76 -24.34
N LEU A 169 -20.88 -32.77 -23.74
CA LEU A 169 -21.14 -34.18 -23.99
C LEU A 169 -22.41 -34.72 -23.31
N GLY A 170 -23.04 -33.96 -22.44
CA GLY A 170 -24.23 -34.38 -21.74
C GLY A 170 -23.94 -35.40 -20.62
N TRP A 171 -24.85 -36.35 -20.38
CA TRP A 171 -24.66 -37.33 -19.33
C TRP A 171 -23.38 -38.18 -19.55
N PRO A 172 -22.54 -38.49 -18.50
CA PRO A 172 -22.74 -38.19 -17.06
C PRO A 172 -22.18 -36.78 -16.62
N TYR A 173 -21.62 -36.01 -17.51
CA TYR A 173 -20.96 -34.73 -17.18
C TYR A 173 -21.91 -33.66 -16.62
N THR A 174 -23.19 -33.76 -16.97
CA THR A 174 -24.25 -32.89 -16.42
C THR A 174 -24.76 -33.33 -15.02
N CYS A 175 -24.22 -34.40 -14.46
CA CYS A 175 -24.65 -34.95 -13.16
C CYS A 175 -23.59 -34.82 -12.07
N ILE A 176 -22.60 -33.91 -12.25
CA ILE A 176 -21.54 -33.65 -11.29
C ILE A 176 -22.10 -32.84 -10.11
N ASN A 177 -21.79 -33.26 -8.90
CA ASN A 177 -22.06 -32.46 -7.71
C ASN A 177 -20.86 -31.54 -7.48
N TRP A 178 -20.99 -30.31 -7.90
CA TRP A 178 -19.90 -29.33 -7.83
C TRP A 178 -19.54 -28.90 -6.40
N GLU A 179 -20.47 -28.95 -5.45
CA GLU A 179 -20.19 -28.70 -4.04
C GLU A 179 -19.24 -29.77 -3.47
N TRP A 180 -19.43 -31.02 -3.86
CA TRP A 180 -18.54 -32.13 -3.45
C TRP A 180 -17.19 -32.05 -4.15
N ALA A 181 -17.16 -31.73 -5.44
CA ALA A 181 -15.92 -31.55 -6.19
C ALA A 181 -15.08 -30.38 -5.63
N ALA A 182 -15.75 -29.29 -5.27
CA ALA A 182 -15.12 -28.14 -4.64
C ALA A 182 -14.44 -28.50 -3.32
N HIS A 183 -15.06 -29.33 -2.50
CA HIS A 183 -14.47 -29.74 -1.22
C HIS A 183 -13.10 -30.41 -1.39
N ASP A 184 -12.93 -31.24 -2.41
CA ASP A 184 -11.65 -31.89 -2.70
C ASP A 184 -10.64 -30.84 -3.28
N LEU A 185 -11.10 -29.98 -4.20
CA LEU A 185 -10.26 -28.95 -4.84
C LEU A 185 -9.75 -27.93 -3.84
N MET A 186 -10.56 -27.56 -2.85
CA MET A 186 -10.19 -26.60 -1.80
C MET A 186 -9.17 -27.15 -0.77
N MET A 187 -8.79 -28.43 -0.88
CA MET A 187 -7.65 -28.94 -0.10
C MET A 187 -6.32 -28.32 -0.54
N ASP A 188 -6.20 -27.95 -1.82
CA ASP A 188 -5.02 -27.38 -2.44
C ASP A 188 -5.13 -25.88 -2.73
N HIS A 189 -6.26 -25.27 -2.35
CA HIS A 189 -6.53 -23.85 -2.59
C HIS A 189 -7.04 -23.17 -1.32
N ASP A 190 -6.72 -21.88 -1.20
CA ASP A 190 -7.29 -20.97 -0.22
C ASP A 190 -8.13 -19.91 -0.94
N SER A 191 -9.17 -19.42 -0.28
CA SER A 191 -10.01 -18.37 -0.84
C SER A 191 -10.41 -17.32 0.20
N PHE A 192 -10.54 -16.09 -0.25
CA PHE A 192 -11.09 -14.99 0.53
C PHE A 192 -11.82 -14.00 -0.37
N ALA A 193 -13.01 -13.56 0.03
CA ALA A 193 -13.83 -12.59 -0.71
C ALA A 193 -14.03 -12.92 -2.20
N GLY A 194 -14.11 -14.23 -2.55
CA GLY A 194 -14.29 -14.69 -3.93
C GLY A 194 -13.02 -14.78 -4.77
N HIS A 195 -11.84 -14.46 -4.22
CA HIS A 195 -10.54 -14.64 -4.84
C HIS A 195 -9.91 -15.96 -4.38
N TYR A 196 -9.32 -16.70 -5.31
CA TYR A 196 -8.77 -18.04 -5.08
C TYR A 196 -7.27 -18.08 -5.37
N PHE A 197 -6.54 -18.80 -4.53
CA PHE A 197 -5.09 -18.91 -4.57
C PHE A 197 -4.64 -20.34 -4.37
N PHE A 198 -3.55 -20.75 -5.03
CA PHE A 198 -2.89 -22.00 -4.70
C PHE A 198 -2.33 -21.96 -3.27
N ARG A 199 -2.60 -23.01 -2.51
CA ARG A 199 -2.03 -23.21 -1.18
C ARG A 199 -0.51 -23.47 -1.28
N SER A 200 0.22 -23.03 -0.25
CA SER A 200 1.68 -23.28 -0.13
C SER A 200 1.99 -24.70 0.28
#